data_fa41428d5eaa12d78822e832075ca1b1
#
_entry.id   fa41428d5eaa12d78822e832075ca1b1
#
_cell.length_a   1.000
_cell.length_b   1.000
_cell.length_c   1.000
_cell.angle_alpha   90.00
_cell.angle_beta   90.00
_cell.angle_gamma   90.00
#
_symmetry.space_group_name_H-M   'P 1'
#
loop_
_entity.id
_entity.type
_entity.pdbx_description
1 polymer ?
#
loop_
_entity_poly.entity_id
_entity_poly.type
_entity_poly.pdbx_seq_one_letter_code
_entity_poly.pdbx_strand_id
1 'polypeptide(L)'
;DAKMKDLLNSLAFGTNLSSVLIVVATFLVLWLLKLDNWMWISCSVVVGLIVGIVIGRSTEYYTSQSYRPTQKLSESGKTGPATVIISGIGLGMLSTAIPVIAVVVGIIASYLFAAGFDFSNVGLGLYGIGIAAVGMLSTLGITLATDAYGPIADNAGGNAEMSGLGEEVRKR
;
A
#
# COMPACT_ATOMS: atom_id res chain seq x y z
N ASP A 1 -22.42 -15.98 -0.41
CA ASP A 1 -22.14 -14.92 -1.39
C ASP A 1 -21.20 -13.90 -0.75
N ALA A 2 -19.91 -13.95 -1.13
CA ALA A 2 -18.91 -13.02 -0.62
C ALA A 2 -19.18 -11.62 -1.19
N LYS A 3 -19.30 -10.63 -0.31
CA LYS A 3 -19.42 -9.22 -0.72
C LYS A 3 -18.02 -8.67 -0.99
N MET A 4 -17.90 -7.64 -1.82
CA MET A 4 -16.64 -6.92 -2.10
C MET A 4 -15.86 -6.59 -0.82
N LYS A 5 -16.57 -6.20 0.24
CA LYS A 5 -15.99 -5.91 1.55
C LYS A 5 -15.31 -7.13 2.21
N ASP A 6 -15.85 -8.33 2.00
CA ASP A 6 -15.29 -9.55 2.58
C ASP A 6 -13.99 -9.95 1.86
N LEU A 7 -13.95 -9.73 0.53
CA LEU A 7 -12.75 -9.91 -0.28
C LEU A 7 -11.63 -8.95 0.12
N LEU A 8 -11.95 -7.65 0.26
CA LEU A 8 -11.00 -6.64 0.72
C LEU A 8 -10.47 -6.94 2.11
N ASN A 9 -11.33 -7.42 3.02
CA ASN A 9 -10.92 -7.82 4.36
C ASN A 9 -9.98 -9.04 4.33
N SER A 10 -10.24 -10.02 3.47
CA SER A 10 -9.37 -11.20 3.31
C SER A 10 -7.99 -10.83 2.78
N LEU A 11 -7.93 -9.92 1.80
CA LEU A 11 -6.67 -9.38 1.28
C LEU A 11 -5.92 -8.59 2.36
N ALA A 12 -6.63 -7.73 3.09
CA ALA A 12 -6.06 -6.97 4.20
C ALA A 12 -5.52 -7.89 5.31
N PHE A 13 -6.21 -9.00 5.61
CA PHE A 13 -5.73 -9.99 6.56
C PHE A 13 -4.43 -10.64 6.10
N GLY A 14 -4.34 -11.07 4.84
CA GLY A 14 -3.13 -11.64 4.26
C GLY A 14 -1.95 -10.68 4.32
N THR A 15 -2.16 -9.42 3.93
CA THR A 15 -1.13 -8.36 3.98
C THR A 15 -0.68 -8.07 5.41
N ASN A 16 -1.61 -7.98 6.36
CA ASN A 16 -1.29 -7.71 7.77
C ASN A 16 -0.52 -8.87 8.40
N LEU A 17 -0.95 -10.11 8.14
CA LEU A 17 -0.25 -11.32 8.62
C LEU A 17 1.18 -11.38 8.07
N SER A 18 1.34 -11.17 6.78
CA SER A 18 2.66 -11.11 6.12
C SER A 18 3.52 -10.03 6.75
N SER A 19 2.98 -8.84 6.99
CA SER A 19 3.69 -7.73 7.61
C SER A 19 4.20 -8.08 9.01
N VAL A 20 3.39 -8.75 9.83
CA VAL A 20 3.82 -9.22 11.16
C VAL A 20 4.93 -10.26 11.05
N LEU A 21 4.81 -11.21 10.13
CA LEU A 21 5.84 -12.23 9.91
C LEU A 21 7.16 -11.60 9.41
N ILE A 22 7.08 -10.59 8.56
CA ILE A 22 8.25 -9.84 8.08
C ILE A 22 8.95 -9.13 9.24
N VAL A 23 8.20 -8.48 10.13
CA VAL A 23 8.79 -7.84 11.32
C VAL A 23 9.54 -8.87 12.16
N VAL A 24 8.90 -9.99 12.50
CA VAL A 24 9.54 -11.06 13.29
C VAL A 24 10.77 -11.61 12.58
N ALA A 25 10.67 -11.91 11.29
CA ALA A 25 11.80 -12.42 10.50
C ALA A 25 12.95 -11.40 10.43
N THR A 26 12.65 -10.10 10.28
CA THR A 26 13.67 -9.04 10.24
C THR A 26 14.48 -9.00 11.53
N PHE A 27 13.82 -8.97 12.68
CA PHE A 27 14.50 -8.96 13.97
C PHE A 27 15.32 -10.23 14.17
N LEU A 28 14.79 -11.38 13.83
CA LEU A 28 15.46 -12.66 13.96
C LEU A 28 16.70 -12.76 13.05
N VAL A 29 16.58 -12.41 11.78
CA VAL A 29 17.69 -12.48 10.82
C VAL A 29 18.80 -11.51 11.19
N LEU A 30 18.48 -10.25 11.52
CA LEU A 30 19.49 -9.26 11.88
C LEU A 30 20.17 -9.59 13.21
N TRP A 31 19.44 -10.20 14.16
CA TRP A 31 20.04 -10.72 15.39
C TRP A 31 21.01 -11.89 15.12
N LEU A 32 20.63 -12.82 14.24
CA LEU A 32 21.50 -13.95 13.84
C LEU A 32 22.77 -13.49 13.11
N LEU A 33 22.68 -12.44 12.31
CA LEU A 33 23.82 -11.86 11.60
C LEU A 33 24.80 -11.13 12.53
N LYS A 34 24.44 -10.93 13.81
CA LYS A 34 25.26 -10.27 14.84
C LYS A 34 25.83 -8.93 14.39
N LEU A 35 25.02 -8.16 13.64
CA LEU A 35 25.41 -6.81 13.23
C LEU A 35 25.48 -5.88 14.45
N ASP A 36 26.48 -5.01 14.48
CA ASP A 36 26.46 -3.88 15.39
C ASP A 36 25.21 -3.05 15.10
N ASN A 37 24.48 -2.59 16.09
CA ASN A 37 23.22 -1.83 15.92
C ASN A 37 22.06 -2.59 15.23
N TRP A 38 22.04 -3.91 15.21
CA TRP A 38 20.99 -4.71 14.57
C TRP A 38 19.56 -4.28 14.95
N MET A 39 19.37 -3.88 16.20
CA MET A 39 18.07 -3.43 16.70
C MET A 39 17.60 -2.14 16.01
N TRP A 40 18.46 -1.15 15.87
CA TRP A 40 18.14 0.11 15.21
C TRP A 40 17.93 -0.03 13.71
N ILE A 41 18.71 -0.92 13.08
CA ILE A 41 18.54 -1.29 11.68
C ILE A 41 17.19 -1.99 11.48
N SER A 42 16.80 -2.90 12.38
CA SER A 42 15.50 -3.54 12.35
C SER A 42 14.36 -2.51 12.45
N CYS A 43 14.50 -1.53 13.33
CA CYS A 43 13.53 -0.44 13.44
C CYS A 43 13.40 0.36 12.13
N SER A 44 14.50 0.61 11.42
CA SER A 44 14.45 1.27 10.12
C SER A 44 13.67 0.47 9.07
N VAL A 45 13.83 -0.86 9.03
CA VAL A 45 13.04 -1.75 8.16
C VAL A 45 11.55 -1.66 8.51
N VAL A 46 11.22 -1.69 9.80
CA VAL A 46 9.83 -1.58 10.29
C VAL A 46 9.21 -0.23 9.90
N VAL A 47 9.97 0.86 9.99
CA VAL A 47 9.51 2.18 9.51
C VAL A 47 9.14 2.11 8.03
N GLY A 48 9.99 1.52 7.19
CA GLY A 48 9.70 1.34 5.77
C GLY A 48 8.42 0.54 5.53
N LEU A 49 8.23 -0.57 6.24
CA LEU A 49 7.04 -1.39 6.18
C LEU A 49 5.77 -0.59 6.56
N ILE A 50 5.84 0.18 7.64
CA ILE A 50 4.72 1.04 8.08
C ILE A 50 4.38 2.08 7.01
N VAL A 51 5.39 2.74 6.44
CA VAL A 51 5.21 3.70 5.34
C VAL A 51 4.51 3.04 4.16
N GLY A 52 4.93 1.84 3.76
CA GLY A 52 4.29 1.07 2.68
C GLY A 52 2.81 0.78 2.97
N ILE A 53 2.49 0.36 4.20
CA ILE A 53 1.10 0.11 4.62
C ILE A 53 0.27 1.40 4.60
N VAL A 54 0.81 2.51 5.09
CA VAL A 54 0.11 3.82 5.09
C VAL A 54 -0.18 4.28 3.66
N ILE A 55 0.80 4.16 2.76
CA ILE A 55 0.62 4.51 1.34
C ILE A 55 -0.46 3.62 0.71
N GLY A 56 -0.38 2.30 0.91
CA GLY A 56 -1.36 1.36 0.37
C GLY A 56 -2.79 1.67 0.84
N ARG A 57 -2.97 1.90 2.13
CA ARG A 57 -4.28 2.27 2.71
C ARG A 57 -4.79 3.61 2.21
N SER A 58 -3.90 4.60 2.08
CA SER A 58 -4.26 5.90 1.52
C SER A 58 -4.70 5.78 0.08
N THR A 59 -3.97 5.02 -0.73
CA THR A 59 -4.30 4.78 -2.13
C THR A 59 -5.67 4.09 -2.25
N GLU A 60 -5.89 3.01 -1.49
CA GLU A 60 -7.18 2.31 -1.43
C GLU A 60 -8.33 3.27 -1.10
N TYR A 61 -8.16 4.15 -0.11
CA TYR A 61 -9.17 5.11 0.29
C TYR A 61 -9.57 6.07 -0.83
N TYR A 62 -8.59 6.54 -1.63
CA TYR A 62 -8.85 7.51 -2.69
C TYR A 62 -9.28 6.88 -4.02
N THR A 63 -9.02 5.58 -4.24
CA THR A 63 -9.28 4.92 -5.53
C THR A 63 -10.43 3.92 -5.51
N SER A 64 -10.74 3.33 -4.35
CA SER A 64 -11.80 2.32 -4.26
C SER A 64 -13.20 2.93 -4.29
N GLN A 65 -14.10 2.28 -5.02
CA GLN A 65 -15.53 2.63 -5.09
C GLN A 65 -16.26 2.55 -3.74
N SER A 66 -15.69 1.84 -2.75
CA SER A 66 -16.27 1.68 -1.43
C SER A 66 -16.19 2.95 -0.57
N TYR A 67 -15.38 3.92 -0.96
CA TYR A 67 -15.12 5.13 -0.20
C TYR A 67 -15.67 6.39 -0.84
N ARG A 68 -15.97 7.38 0.01
CA ARG A 68 -16.57 8.65 -0.38
C ARG A 68 -15.85 9.43 -1.49
N PRO A 69 -14.50 9.48 -1.56
CA PRO A 69 -13.83 10.26 -2.59
C PRO A 69 -14.24 9.84 -4.01
N THR A 70 -14.21 8.55 -4.29
CA THR A 70 -14.59 7.98 -5.60
C THR A 70 -16.08 8.12 -5.85
N GLN A 71 -16.92 7.93 -4.82
CA GLN A 71 -18.37 8.12 -4.93
C GLN A 71 -18.74 9.56 -5.30
N LYS A 72 -18.12 10.56 -4.66
CA LYS A 72 -18.32 11.98 -4.99
C LYS A 72 -17.86 12.30 -6.41
N LEU A 73 -16.75 11.70 -6.85
CA LEU A 73 -16.29 11.85 -8.23
C LEU A 73 -17.32 11.31 -9.22
N SER A 74 -17.87 10.12 -8.95
CA SER A 74 -18.96 9.54 -9.76
C SER A 74 -20.21 10.42 -9.78
N GLU A 75 -20.59 10.99 -8.63
CA GLU A 75 -21.73 11.92 -8.54
C GLU A 75 -21.53 13.18 -9.39
N SER A 76 -20.31 13.68 -9.52
CA SER A 76 -20.00 14.85 -10.35
C SER A 76 -20.28 14.62 -11.83
N GLY A 77 -20.37 13.34 -12.26
CA GLY A 77 -20.76 12.97 -13.61
C GLY A 77 -22.18 13.41 -14.01
N LYS A 78 -23.06 13.60 -13.03
CA LYS A 78 -24.43 14.09 -13.26
C LYS A 78 -24.46 15.52 -13.79
N THR A 79 -23.43 16.30 -13.53
CA THR A 79 -23.34 17.71 -13.95
C THR A 79 -22.60 17.90 -15.28
N GLY A 80 -21.93 16.86 -15.78
CA GLY A 80 -21.29 16.85 -17.08
C GLY A 80 -19.82 16.45 -17.08
N PRO A 81 -19.23 16.19 -18.25
CA PRO A 81 -17.88 15.67 -18.37
C PRO A 81 -16.80 16.64 -17.87
N ALA A 82 -16.97 17.94 -18.05
CA ALA A 82 -16.02 18.94 -17.59
C ALA A 82 -15.86 18.91 -16.06
N THR A 83 -16.96 18.76 -15.34
CA THR A 83 -16.97 18.68 -13.88
C THR A 83 -16.25 17.43 -13.39
N VAL A 84 -16.45 16.29 -14.05
CA VAL A 84 -15.74 15.03 -13.72
C VAL A 84 -14.24 15.19 -13.91
N ILE A 85 -13.80 15.80 -15.00
CA ILE A 85 -12.38 16.01 -15.28
C ILE A 85 -11.74 16.89 -14.20
N ILE A 86 -12.35 18.03 -13.88
CA ILE A 86 -11.83 18.96 -12.87
C ILE A 86 -11.80 18.29 -11.48
N SER A 87 -12.90 17.62 -11.10
CA SER A 87 -12.99 16.92 -9.81
C SER A 87 -11.99 15.76 -9.74
N GLY A 88 -11.78 15.04 -10.84
CA GLY A 88 -10.81 13.93 -10.93
C GLY A 88 -9.37 14.41 -10.78
N ILE A 89 -8.99 15.50 -11.44
CA ILE A 89 -7.66 16.11 -11.27
C ILE A 89 -7.47 16.57 -9.82
N GLY A 90 -8.44 17.26 -9.25
CA GLY A 90 -8.39 17.71 -7.86
C GLY A 90 -8.25 16.53 -6.87
N LEU A 91 -9.02 15.46 -7.07
CA LEU A 91 -8.93 14.24 -6.27
C LEU A 91 -7.56 13.57 -6.41
N GLY A 92 -7.04 13.48 -7.64
CA GLY A 92 -5.71 12.93 -7.90
C GLY A 92 -4.60 13.71 -7.19
N MET A 93 -4.65 15.04 -7.23
CA MET A 93 -3.70 15.89 -6.50
C MET A 93 -3.81 15.71 -4.97
N LEU A 94 -5.03 15.63 -4.44
CA LEU A 94 -5.26 15.44 -3.02
C LEU A 94 -4.77 14.07 -2.54
N SER A 95 -4.92 13.03 -3.35
CA SER A 95 -4.52 11.67 -3.01
C SER A 95 -3.01 11.50 -2.81
N THR A 96 -2.18 12.38 -3.35
CA THR A 96 -0.72 12.34 -3.19
C THR A 96 -0.23 12.89 -1.86
N ALA A 97 -1.05 13.66 -1.14
CA ALA A 97 -0.62 14.36 0.07
C ALA A 97 -0.18 13.39 1.19
N ILE A 98 -0.98 12.37 1.49
CA ILE A 98 -0.65 11.38 2.53
C ILE A 98 0.58 10.57 2.17
N PRO A 99 0.70 9.99 0.96
CA PRO A 99 1.92 9.31 0.51
C PRO A 99 3.19 10.15 0.64
N VAL A 100 3.16 11.41 0.19
CA VAL A 100 4.33 12.30 0.26
C VAL A 100 4.75 12.55 1.71
N ILE A 101 3.80 12.88 2.59
CA ILE A 101 4.09 13.09 4.01
C ILE A 101 4.63 11.80 4.65
N ALA A 102 4.04 10.65 4.35
CA ALA A 102 4.48 9.36 4.88
C ALA A 102 5.92 9.04 4.47
N VAL A 103 6.29 9.29 3.21
CA VAL A 103 7.67 9.11 2.72
C VAL A 103 8.63 10.04 3.43
N VAL A 104 8.30 11.34 3.56
CA VAL A 104 9.17 12.32 4.25
C VAL A 104 9.41 11.91 5.70
N VAL A 105 8.35 11.57 6.43
CA VAL A 105 8.47 11.10 7.82
C VAL A 105 9.26 9.80 7.89
N GLY A 106 9.02 8.87 6.96
CA GLY A 106 9.73 7.61 6.87
C GLY A 106 11.24 7.77 6.64
N ILE A 107 11.63 8.67 5.73
CA ILE A 107 13.04 8.99 5.47
C ILE A 107 13.71 9.53 6.73
N ILE A 108 13.09 10.51 7.40
CA ILE A 108 13.66 11.10 8.60
C ILE A 108 13.76 10.07 9.73
N ALA A 109 12.71 9.30 9.97
CA ALA A 109 12.69 8.31 11.04
C ALA A 109 13.69 7.19 10.80
N SER A 110 13.77 6.64 9.58
CA SER A 110 14.72 5.56 9.25
C SER A 110 16.18 6.02 9.34
N TYR A 111 16.45 7.26 8.91
CA TYR A 111 17.77 7.87 9.08
C TYR A 111 18.16 7.95 10.56
N LEU A 112 17.26 8.54 11.38
CA LEU A 112 17.53 8.74 12.81
C LEU A 112 17.74 7.42 13.55
N PHE A 113 16.92 6.42 13.31
CA PHE A 113 17.08 5.11 13.93
C PHE A 113 18.44 4.49 13.57
N ALA A 114 18.77 4.39 12.29
CA ALA A 114 20.02 3.77 11.87
C ALA A 114 21.26 4.56 12.33
N ALA A 115 21.19 5.88 12.32
CA ALA A 115 22.27 6.75 12.80
C ALA A 115 22.39 6.81 14.34
N GLY A 116 21.50 6.14 15.09
CA GLY A 116 21.50 6.21 16.55
C GLY A 116 21.15 7.59 17.10
N PHE A 117 20.28 8.33 16.41
CA PHE A 117 19.90 9.73 16.69
C PHE A 117 21.05 10.73 16.57
N ASP A 118 22.13 10.36 15.91
CA ASP A 118 23.27 11.24 15.60
C ASP A 118 23.26 11.62 14.11
N PHE A 119 22.92 12.87 13.81
CA PHE A 119 22.90 13.38 12.44
C PHE A 119 24.29 13.43 11.78
N SER A 120 25.37 13.39 12.55
CA SER A 120 26.72 13.38 12.00
C SER A 120 27.10 12.03 11.37
N ASN A 121 26.41 10.96 11.73
CA ASN A 121 26.63 9.61 11.21
C ASN A 121 25.91 9.39 9.89
N VAL A 122 26.30 10.14 8.86
CA VAL A 122 25.65 10.17 7.54
C VAL A 122 25.65 8.78 6.89
N GLY A 123 26.72 8.01 7.01
CA GLY A 123 26.85 6.69 6.39
C GLY A 123 25.77 5.70 6.88
N LEU A 124 25.60 5.59 8.20
CA LEU A 124 24.56 4.73 8.79
C LEU A 124 23.16 5.30 8.54
N GLY A 125 22.98 6.61 8.58
CA GLY A 125 21.70 7.23 8.28
C GLY A 125 21.22 6.95 6.86
N LEU A 126 22.09 7.09 5.86
CA LEU A 126 21.78 6.75 4.47
C LEU A 126 21.53 5.24 4.29
N TYR A 127 22.31 4.40 4.97
CA TYR A 127 22.06 2.96 4.99
C TYR A 127 20.65 2.64 5.55
N GLY A 128 20.24 3.34 6.63
CA GLY A 128 18.92 3.19 7.22
C GLY A 128 17.79 3.53 6.25
N ILE A 129 17.94 4.58 5.44
CA ILE A 129 16.97 4.91 4.39
C ILE A 129 16.91 3.79 3.34
N GLY A 130 18.06 3.30 2.88
CA GLY A 130 18.11 2.21 1.89
C GLY A 130 17.45 0.92 2.41
N ILE A 131 17.72 0.54 3.66
CA ILE A 131 17.12 -0.67 4.25
C ILE A 131 15.62 -0.49 4.55
N ALA A 132 15.17 0.72 4.86
CA ALA A 132 13.75 1.02 5.01
C ALA A 132 13.01 0.88 3.67
N ALA A 133 13.64 1.25 2.55
CA ALA A 133 13.07 1.00 1.22
C ALA A 133 12.87 -0.51 0.96
N VAL A 134 13.78 -1.37 1.41
CA VAL A 134 13.61 -2.84 1.36
C VAL A 134 12.42 -3.26 2.23
N GLY A 135 12.27 -2.69 3.43
CA GLY A 135 11.12 -2.90 4.30
C GLY A 135 9.80 -2.53 3.63
N MET A 136 9.76 -1.38 2.95
CA MET A 136 8.57 -0.92 2.21
C MET A 136 8.18 -1.88 1.08
N LEU A 137 9.16 -2.46 0.39
CA LEU A 137 8.94 -3.40 -0.71
C LEU A 137 8.65 -4.84 -0.25
N SER A 138 8.77 -5.14 1.03
CA SER A 138 8.66 -6.51 1.53
C SER A 138 7.28 -7.15 1.35
N THR A 139 6.20 -6.33 1.25
CA THR A 139 4.84 -6.78 0.95
C THR A 139 4.48 -6.77 -0.54
N LEU A 140 5.45 -6.41 -1.41
CA LEU A 140 5.22 -6.25 -2.86
C LEU A 140 4.65 -7.52 -3.51
N GLY A 141 5.11 -8.71 -3.08
CA GLY A 141 4.61 -9.97 -3.63
C GLY A 141 3.11 -10.17 -3.47
N ILE A 142 2.55 -9.80 -2.32
CA ILE A 142 1.10 -9.88 -2.08
C ILE A 142 0.37 -8.82 -2.90
N THR A 143 0.91 -7.60 -2.97
CA THR A 143 0.33 -6.51 -3.76
C THR A 143 0.26 -6.89 -5.24
N LEU A 144 1.35 -7.41 -5.81
CA LEU A 144 1.39 -7.86 -7.20
C LEU A 144 0.44 -9.04 -7.47
N ALA A 145 0.27 -9.95 -6.50
CA ALA A 145 -0.70 -11.04 -6.63
C ALA A 145 -2.14 -10.50 -6.71
N THR A 146 -2.45 -9.46 -5.94
CA THR A 146 -3.75 -8.77 -5.99
C THR A 146 -3.94 -8.05 -7.33
N ASP A 147 -2.92 -7.35 -7.81
CA ASP A 147 -2.96 -6.65 -9.09
C ASP A 147 -3.13 -7.63 -10.27
N ALA A 148 -2.52 -8.81 -10.20
CA ALA A 148 -2.68 -9.85 -11.22
C ALA A 148 -4.09 -10.48 -11.20
N TYR A 149 -4.75 -10.51 -10.04
CA TYR A 149 -6.10 -11.05 -9.91
C TYR A 149 -7.16 -10.17 -10.60
N GLY A 150 -6.97 -8.85 -10.62
CA GLY A 150 -7.90 -7.91 -11.26
C GLY A 150 -8.22 -8.26 -12.71
N PRO A 151 -7.23 -8.37 -13.61
CA PRO A 151 -7.44 -8.78 -15.00
C PRO A 151 -8.07 -10.16 -15.16
N ILE A 152 -7.80 -11.09 -14.25
CA ILE A 152 -8.43 -12.44 -14.28
C ILE A 152 -9.93 -12.32 -13.99
N ALA A 153 -10.31 -11.54 -12.97
CA ALA A 153 -11.71 -11.31 -12.62
C ALA A 153 -12.45 -10.57 -13.74
N ASP A 154 -11.84 -9.54 -14.34
CA ASP A 154 -12.41 -8.79 -15.45
C ASP A 154 -12.63 -9.67 -16.68
N ASN A 155 -11.68 -10.53 -17.03
CA ASN A 155 -11.80 -11.47 -18.12
C ASN A 155 -12.90 -12.53 -17.84
N ALA A 156 -13.01 -13.01 -16.60
CA ALA A 156 -14.07 -13.93 -16.21
C ALA A 156 -15.45 -13.27 -16.35
N GLY A 157 -15.61 -12.03 -15.88
CA GLY A 157 -16.83 -11.24 -16.06
C GLY A 157 -17.18 -10.98 -17.52
N GLY A 158 -16.18 -10.64 -18.34
CA GLY A 158 -16.33 -10.47 -19.79
C GLY A 158 -16.77 -11.74 -20.50
N ASN A 159 -16.20 -12.87 -20.14
CA ASN A 159 -16.62 -14.19 -20.68
C ASN A 159 -18.06 -14.54 -20.29
N ALA A 160 -18.47 -14.27 -19.06
CA ALA A 160 -19.84 -14.48 -18.60
C ALA A 160 -20.83 -13.61 -19.39
N GLU A 161 -20.47 -12.36 -19.68
CA GLU A 161 -21.29 -11.44 -20.47
C GLU A 161 -21.41 -11.89 -21.94
N MET A 162 -20.27 -12.19 -22.57
CA MET A 162 -20.23 -12.62 -23.97
C MET A 162 -20.93 -13.98 -24.21
N SER A 163 -20.95 -14.86 -23.21
CA SER A 163 -21.66 -16.14 -23.30
C SER A 163 -23.14 -16.07 -22.94
N GLY A 164 -23.67 -14.89 -22.64
CA GLY A 164 -25.09 -14.69 -22.36
C GLY A 164 -25.57 -15.27 -21.01
N LEU A 165 -24.69 -15.46 -20.06
CA LEU A 165 -24.97 -16.04 -18.73
C LEU A 165 -25.70 -15.08 -17.77
N GLY A 166 -26.32 -14.04 -18.24
CA GLY A 166 -27.12 -13.13 -17.43
C GLY A 166 -26.34 -12.26 -16.42
N GLU A 167 -26.94 -11.13 -16.03
CA GLU A 167 -26.31 -10.15 -15.14
C GLU A 167 -25.94 -10.69 -13.75
N GLU A 168 -26.65 -11.69 -13.25
CA GLU A 168 -26.39 -12.26 -11.92
C GLU A 168 -25.05 -12.98 -11.82
N VAL A 169 -24.62 -13.63 -12.91
CA VAL A 169 -23.32 -14.31 -12.96
C VAL A 169 -22.17 -13.32 -12.98
N ARG A 170 -22.35 -12.17 -13.66
CA ARG A 170 -21.36 -11.10 -13.69
C ARG A 170 -21.22 -10.36 -12.36
N LYS A 171 -22.29 -10.30 -11.56
CA LYS A 171 -22.31 -9.64 -10.24
C LYS A 171 -21.70 -10.50 -9.12
N ARG A 172 -21.44 -11.75 -9.35
CA ARG A 172 -20.76 -12.68 -8.42
C ARG A 172 -19.25 -12.63 -8.57
#